data_1429a2142e5343a3d52ff40b102a7bbb
#
_entry.id   1429a2142e5343a3d52ff40b102a7bbb
#
_cell.length_a   1.000
_cell.length_b   1.000
_cell.length_c   1.000
_cell.angle_alpha   90.00
_cell.angle_beta   90.00
_cell.angle_gamma   90.00
#
_symmetry.space_group_name_H-M   'P 1'
#
loop_
_entity.id
_entity.type
_entity.pdbx_description
1 polymer ?
#
loop_
_entity_poly.entity_id
_entity_poly.type
_entity_poly.pdbx_seq_one_letter_code
_entity_poly.pdbx_strand_id
1 'polypeptide(L)'
;MNRHGKNPLITPSDVAPSLPGRKVECVFNAGVTEYHGEIILLLRVAESVINDDPQKIVVPLLVQQSGGWQAATKTFDRNDPRYDFSDPRTIVLKSDPAQVWLTSMSHLRLARSQDGVNFTIDQQPFITADSRYEEFGCEDARITLIDDVWYINYSAVSSLGISTALATTVDFISVDKKGLIFCPDNRDVCFFPEKVGGSFRALTRPAPCHFGHPEIWICESPDMLHWGNHRHLLGRSGDEWDALKSGGGAPLIKTARGWLEIYHGVDASQRYCLGALLLDLEDPLTLIAKSSVPLLEPSAPYEREGFFGNVVFTCGALV
;
A
#
# COMPACT_ATOMS: atom_id res chain seq x y z
N MET A 1 -22.14 -0.18 0.73
CA MET A 1 -21.43 -1.21 1.54
C MET A 1 -21.75 -1.03 3.02
N ASN A 2 -21.73 -2.13 3.80
CA ASN A 2 -21.99 -2.08 5.25
C ASN A 2 -20.66 -2.27 6.01
N ARG A 3 -20.47 -1.49 7.08
CA ARG A 3 -19.36 -1.70 8.01
C ARG A 3 -19.72 -2.74 9.03
N HIS A 4 -18.78 -3.62 9.37
CA HIS A 4 -18.99 -4.57 10.45
C HIS A 4 -19.12 -3.83 11.79
N GLY A 5 -20.03 -4.28 12.67
CA GLY A 5 -20.33 -3.58 13.92
C GLY A 5 -19.18 -3.54 14.95
N LYS A 6 -18.15 -4.39 14.77
CA LYS A 6 -16.94 -4.39 15.61
C LYS A 6 -15.79 -3.56 15.04
N ASN A 7 -15.97 -2.88 13.88
CA ASN A 7 -14.91 -2.04 13.32
C ASN A 7 -14.53 -0.87 14.25
N PRO A 8 -13.26 -0.50 14.36
CA PRO A 8 -12.10 -1.13 13.70
C PRO A 8 -11.75 -2.48 14.34
N LEU A 9 -11.46 -3.51 13.51
CA LEU A 9 -11.13 -4.86 13.99
C LEU A 9 -9.74 -4.96 14.62
N ILE A 10 -8.80 -4.16 14.15
CA ILE A 10 -7.43 -4.08 14.64
C ILE A 10 -7.05 -2.60 14.76
N THR A 11 -6.43 -2.25 15.89
CA THR A 11 -5.96 -0.90 16.20
C THR A 11 -4.47 -0.91 16.55
N PRO A 12 -3.78 0.24 16.60
CA PRO A 12 -2.39 0.30 17.03
C PRO A 12 -2.12 -0.32 18.42
N SER A 13 -3.11 -0.30 19.32
CA SER A 13 -2.98 -0.89 20.68
C SER A 13 -2.97 -2.42 20.68
N ASP A 14 -3.41 -3.06 19.60
CA ASP A 14 -3.45 -4.52 19.47
C ASP A 14 -2.12 -5.08 18.95
N VAL A 15 -1.19 -4.22 18.51
CA VAL A 15 0.06 -4.61 17.86
C VAL A 15 1.26 -4.19 18.71
N ALA A 16 2.06 -5.16 19.13
CA ALA A 16 3.31 -4.89 19.85
C ALA A 16 4.36 -4.25 18.90
N PRO A 17 5.17 -3.29 19.36
CA PRO A 17 6.28 -2.75 18.57
C PRO A 17 7.26 -3.83 18.11
N SER A 18 7.81 -3.69 16.89
CA SER A 18 8.77 -4.65 16.32
C SER A 18 10.14 -4.60 16.97
N LEU A 19 10.52 -3.44 17.52
CA LEU A 19 11.80 -3.20 18.18
C LEU A 19 11.61 -2.39 19.47
N PRO A 20 12.52 -2.56 20.45
CA PRO A 20 12.56 -1.68 21.64
C PRO A 20 12.71 -0.20 21.23
N GLY A 21 12.05 0.69 21.95
CA GLY A 21 12.08 2.13 21.68
C GLY A 21 11.25 2.59 20.48
N ARG A 22 10.41 1.71 19.95
CA ARG A 22 9.42 2.03 18.90
C ARG A 22 8.03 2.13 19.49
N LYS A 23 7.17 2.88 18.78
CA LYS A 23 5.75 3.02 19.06
C LYS A 23 4.98 2.76 17.77
N VAL A 24 3.95 1.92 17.83
CA VAL A 24 3.03 1.71 16.71
C VAL A 24 2.12 2.93 16.59
N GLU A 25 2.22 3.65 15.49
CA GLU A 25 1.40 4.83 15.19
C GLU A 25 0.13 4.46 14.43
N CYS A 26 0.26 3.55 13.44
CA CYS A 26 -0.84 3.14 12.59
C CYS A 26 -0.77 1.65 12.27
N VAL A 27 -1.97 1.05 12.11
CA VAL A 27 -2.16 -0.30 11.54
C VAL A 27 -3.28 -0.18 10.51
N PHE A 28 -3.00 -0.43 9.24
CA PHE A 28 -3.93 -0.10 8.16
C PHE A 28 -3.54 -0.79 6.84
N ASN A 29 -4.32 -0.58 5.77
CA ASN A 29 -4.02 -0.97 4.39
C ASN A 29 -3.58 -2.43 4.26
N ALA A 30 -4.34 -3.36 4.88
CA ALA A 30 -3.99 -4.76 4.88
C ALA A 30 -4.28 -5.42 3.53
N GLY A 31 -3.31 -6.14 2.98
CA GLY A 31 -3.57 -7.20 2.00
C GLY A 31 -4.33 -8.34 2.66
N VAL A 32 -5.20 -9.03 1.92
CA VAL A 32 -5.99 -10.14 2.45
C VAL A 32 -6.00 -11.31 1.48
N THR A 33 -5.98 -12.52 2.04
CA THR A 33 -6.17 -13.78 1.32
C THR A 33 -6.71 -14.86 2.27
N GLU A 34 -7.05 -16.02 1.71
CA GLU A 34 -7.36 -17.22 2.48
C GLU A 34 -6.21 -18.23 2.34
N TYR A 35 -5.88 -18.90 3.43
CA TYR A 35 -4.90 -19.97 3.47
C TYR A 35 -5.33 -21.06 4.46
N HIS A 36 -5.54 -22.31 3.96
CA HIS A 36 -5.98 -23.44 4.77
C HIS A 36 -7.22 -23.20 5.65
N GLY A 37 -8.20 -22.42 5.11
CA GLY A 37 -9.43 -22.07 5.83
C GLY A 37 -9.27 -20.96 6.86
N GLU A 38 -8.10 -20.34 6.95
CA GLU A 38 -7.86 -19.13 7.73
C GLU A 38 -7.84 -17.88 6.83
N ILE A 39 -8.39 -16.81 7.33
CA ILE A 39 -8.22 -15.49 6.71
C ILE A 39 -6.89 -14.92 7.17
N ILE A 40 -6.04 -14.59 6.22
CA ILE A 40 -4.73 -13.98 6.43
C ILE A 40 -4.81 -12.50 6.07
N LEU A 41 -4.45 -11.63 7.00
CA LEU A 41 -4.15 -10.24 6.72
C LEU A 41 -2.64 -10.01 6.72
N LEU A 42 -2.17 -9.21 5.78
CA LEU A 42 -0.81 -8.68 5.79
C LEU A 42 -0.90 -7.18 6.08
N LEU A 43 -0.85 -6.87 7.38
CA LEU A 43 -1.04 -5.53 7.92
C LEU A 43 0.15 -4.64 7.60
N ARG A 44 -0.09 -3.41 7.13
CA ARG A 44 0.91 -2.34 7.22
C ARG A 44 0.94 -1.81 8.64
N VAL A 45 2.08 -1.92 9.30
CA VAL A 45 2.33 -1.41 10.64
C VAL A 45 3.37 -0.30 10.56
N ALA A 46 2.97 0.93 10.85
CA ALA A 46 3.86 2.10 10.84
C ALA A 46 4.32 2.40 12.27
N GLU A 47 5.64 2.48 12.46
CA GLU A 47 6.26 2.70 13.76
C GLU A 47 7.14 3.96 13.76
N SER A 48 6.97 4.80 14.77
CA SER A 48 7.86 5.92 15.08
C SER A 48 8.90 5.54 16.13
N VAL A 49 9.86 6.41 16.33
CA VAL A 49 10.84 6.31 17.43
C VAL A 49 10.30 7.05 18.64
N ILE A 50 10.29 6.39 19.81
CA ILE A 50 9.97 7.06 21.07
C ILE A 50 11.06 8.09 21.38
N ASN A 51 10.64 9.34 21.61
CA ASN A 51 11.54 10.45 21.90
C ASN A 51 10.90 11.36 22.96
N ASP A 52 11.62 11.59 24.06
CA ASP A 52 11.15 12.40 25.19
C ASP A 52 11.52 13.89 25.06
N ASP A 53 12.35 14.27 24.09
CA ASP A 53 12.74 15.66 23.85
C ASP A 53 11.75 16.34 22.87
N PRO A 54 10.87 17.24 23.35
CA PRO A 54 9.86 17.88 22.52
C PRO A 54 10.45 18.83 21.45
N GLN A 55 11.71 19.23 21.59
CA GLN A 55 12.41 20.08 20.61
C GLN A 55 12.98 19.30 19.44
N LYS A 56 13.00 17.97 19.51
CA LYS A 56 13.56 17.09 18.50
C LYS A 56 12.51 16.21 17.86
N ILE A 57 12.79 15.80 16.61
CA ILE A 57 12.10 14.70 15.94
C ILE A 57 13.16 13.66 15.63
N VAL A 58 12.91 12.41 16.05
CA VAL A 58 13.78 11.27 15.73
C VAL A 58 13.05 10.40 14.73
N VAL A 59 13.62 10.26 13.54
CA VAL A 59 13.02 9.47 12.45
C VAL A 59 13.74 8.14 12.29
N PRO A 60 13.01 7.05 11.99
CA PRO A 60 13.58 5.77 11.64
C PRO A 60 14.01 5.74 10.18
N LEU A 61 15.09 5.05 9.85
CA LEU A 61 15.52 4.77 8.50
C LEU A 61 16.42 3.53 8.47
N LEU A 62 16.69 3.00 7.27
CA LEU A 62 17.75 2.03 7.05
C LEU A 62 19.02 2.73 6.62
N VAL A 63 20.16 2.20 7.08
CA VAL A 63 21.51 2.62 6.63
C VAL A 63 22.31 1.40 6.23
N GLN A 64 23.14 1.56 5.21
CA GLN A 64 24.08 0.51 4.81
C GLN A 64 25.30 0.53 5.74
N GLN A 65 25.61 -0.63 6.31
CA GLN A 65 26.80 -0.87 7.14
C GLN A 65 27.57 -2.09 6.63
N SER A 66 28.72 -2.39 7.22
CA SER A 66 29.59 -3.52 6.82
C SER A 66 28.90 -4.90 6.86
N GLY A 67 27.83 -5.04 7.63
CA GLY A 67 27.01 -6.26 7.75
C GLY A 67 25.69 -6.25 6.94
N GLY A 68 25.49 -5.28 6.04
CA GLY A 68 24.25 -5.12 5.29
C GLY A 68 23.42 -3.91 5.72
N TRP A 69 22.13 -3.93 5.41
CA TRP A 69 21.19 -2.86 5.77
C TRP A 69 20.71 -3.03 7.20
N GLN A 70 20.76 -1.96 7.99
CA GLN A 70 20.41 -1.99 9.40
C GLN A 70 19.53 -0.80 9.77
N ALA A 71 18.63 -1.03 10.74
CA ALA A 71 17.80 0.02 11.31
C ALA A 71 18.66 1.06 12.04
N ALA A 72 18.41 2.32 11.75
CA ALA A 72 19.06 3.47 12.33
C ALA A 72 18.04 4.57 12.64
N THR A 73 18.51 5.67 13.19
CA THR A 73 17.72 6.86 13.46
C THR A 73 18.45 8.11 13.04
N LYS A 74 17.70 9.13 12.61
CA LYS A 74 18.21 10.47 12.36
C LYS A 74 17.42 11.46 13.20
N THR A 75 18.14 12.39 13.84
CA THR A 75 17.53 13.41 14.72
C THR A 75 17.52 14.77 14.03
N PHE A 76 16.39 15.46 14.13
CA PHE A 76 16.19 16.82 13.65
C PHE A 76 15.80 17.73 14.81
N ASP A 77 16.30 18.98 14.80
CA ASP A 77 15.82 20.04 15.68
C ASP A 77 14.58 20.68 15.04
N ARG A 78 13.48 20.78 15.78
CA ARG A 78 12.23 21.41 15.30
C ARG A 78 12.40 22.89 14.97
N ASN A 79 13.41 23.54 15.53
CA ASN A 79 13.71 24.95 15.29
C ASN A 79 14.68 25.17 14.11
N ASP A 80 15.18 24.10 13.46
CA ASP A 80 16.09 24.24 12.32
C ASP A 80 15.36 24.82 11.11
N PRO A 81 15.66 26.07 10.68
CA PRO A 81 14.94 26.73 9.60
C PRO A 81 15.11 26.10 8.22
N ARG A 82 16.09 25.20 8.07
CA ARG A 82 16.36 24.49 6.81
C ARG A 82 15.26 23.50 6.46
N TYR A 83 14.48 23.02 7.44
CA TYR A 83 13.48 21.98 7.25
C TYR A 83 12.06 22.52 7.39
N ASP A 84 11.15 21.87 6.69
CA ASP A 84 9.70 22.01 6.83
C ASP A 84 9.14 20.82 7.62
N PHE A 85 8.41 21.14 8.71
CA PHE A 85 7.77 20.20 9.63
C PHE A 85 6.23 20.36 9.63
N SER A 86 5.65 21.02 8.62
CA SER A 86 4.22 21.31 8.57
C SER A 86 3.35 20.06 8.42
N ASP A 87 3.84 19.03 7.72
CA ASP A 87 3.21 17.71 7.67
C ASP A 87 3.81 16.81 8.76
N PRO A 88 3.00 16.31 9.72
CA PRO A 88 3.51 15.47 10.80
C PRO A 88 4.12 14.13 10.33
N ARG A 89 3.88 13.73 9.08
CA ARG A 89 4.36 12.48 8.49
C ARG A 89 5.75 12.61 7.86
N THR A 90 6.17 13.84 7.54
CA THR A 90 7.36 14.08 6.74
C THR A 90 8.20 15.23 7.30
N ILE A 91 9.49 15.16 7.03
CA ILE A 91 10.44 16.27 7.20
C ILE A 91 11.03 16.55 5.82
N VAL A 92 10.84 17.76 5.32
CA VAL A 92 11.28 18.16 3.97
C VAL A 92 12.43 19.15 4.04
N LEU A 93 13.49 18.95 3.29
CA LEU A 93 14.55 19.95 3.15
C LEU A 93 14.07 21.08 2.23
N LYS A 94 13.93 22.32 2.75
CA LYS A 94 13.38 23.46 2.00
C LYS A 94 14.18 23.84 0.75
N SER A 95 15.51 23.65 0.77
CA SER A 95 16.39 23.92 -0.38
C SER A 95 16.31 22.84 -1.47
N ASP A 96 15.79 21.64 -1.12
CA ASP A 96 15.62 20.53 -2.04
C ASP A 96 14.38 19.70 -1.60
N PRO A 97 13.19 20.07 -2.07
CA PRO A 97 11.94 19.39 -1.67
C PRO A 97 11.86 17.90 -2.06
N ALA A 98 12.79 17.41 -2.88
CA ALA A 98 12.90 15.98 -3.16
C ALA A 98 13.56 15.21 -2.01
N GLN A 99 14.30 15.90 -1.12
CA GLN A 99 14.83 15.29 0.09
C GLN A 99 13.81 15.28 1.22
N VAL A 100 13.23 14.12 1.45
CA VAL A 100 12.18 13.87 2.43
C VAL A 100 12.60 12.76 3.38
N TRP A 101 12.26 12.88 4.65
CA TRP A 101 12.35 11.81 5.66
C TRP A 101 10.96 11.55 6.22
N LEU A 102 10.63 10.28 6.41
CA LEU A 102 9.38 9.89 7.04
C LEU A 102 9.54 9.85 8.55
N THR A 103 8.54 10.33 9.29
CA THR A 103 8.53 10.30 10.77
C THR A 103 8.24 8.92 11.34
N SER A 104 7.76 8.00 10.50
CA SER A 104 7.54 6.60 10.82
C SER A 104 8.05 5.70 9.70
N MET A 105 8.35 4.45 10.02
CA MET A 105 8.76 3.42 9.08
C MET A 105 7.79 2.25 9.15
N SER A 106 7.34 1.79 7.98
CA SER A 106 6.38 0.70 7.90
C SER A 106 7.05 -0.64 7.65
N HIS A 107 6.49 -1.68 8.25
CA HIS A 107 6.76 -3.08 7.91
C HIS A 107 5.42 -3.80 7.68
N LEU A 108 5.49 -5.03 7.16
CA LEU A 108 4.31 -5.84 6.90
C LEU A 108 4.25 -7.01 7.87
N ARG A 109 3.11 -7.17 8.57
CA ARG A 109 2.92 -8.15 9.64
C ARG A 109 1.68 -8.99 9.41
N LEU A 110 1.79 -10.30 9.65
CA LEU A 110 0.66 -11.22 9.50
C LEU A 110 -0.30 -11.13 10.67
N ALA A 111 -1.57 -11.27 10.36
CA ALA A 111 -2.64 -11.55 11.31
C ALA A 111 -3.55 -12.64 10.73
N ARG A 112 -4.01 -13.56 11.58
CA ARG A 112 -4.74 -14.77 11.20
C ARG A 112 -6.08 -14.82 11.92
N SER A 113 -7.11 -15.29 11.22
CA SER A 113 -8.45 -15.42 11.78
C SER A 113 -9.21 -16.59 11.17
N GLN A 114 -10.02 -17.26 11.99
CA GLN A 114 -10.97 -18.31 11.54
C GLN A 114 -12.35 -17.72 11.17
N ASP A 115 -12.67 -16.52 11.64
CA ASP A 115 -14.01 -15.94 11.53
C ASP A 115 -14.02 -14.57 10.82
N GLY A 116 -12.84 -14.05 10.41
CA GLY A 116 -12.70 -12.74 9.78
C GLY A 116 -12.94 -11.54 10.69
N VAL A 117 -13.08 -11.77 12.00
CA VAL A 117 -13.41 -10.74 12.99
C VAL A 117 -12.39 -10.69 14.13
N ASN A 118 -12.02 -11.87 14.64
CA ASN A 118 -11.07 -12.00 15.73
C ASN A 118 -9.73 -12.46 15.18
N PHE A 119 -8.72 -11.59 15.24
CA PHE A 119 -7.40 -11.83 14.65
C PHE A 119 -6.33 -12.08 15.72
N THR A 120 -5.50 -13.08 15.47
CA THR A 120 -4.23 -13.28 16.18
C THR A 120 -3.12 -12.66 15.34
N ILE A 121 -2.36 -11.73 15.91
CA ILE A 121 -1.31 -10.97 15.21
C ILE A 121 0.04 -11.57 15.56
N ASP A 122 0.86 -11.88 14.53
CA ASP A 122 2.21 -12.42 14.73
C ASP A 122 3.09 -11.40 15.45
N GLN A 123 3.97 -11.87 16.34
CA GLN A 123 4.84 -10.97 17.11
C GLN A 123 5.92 -10.30 16.25
N GLN A 124 6.40 -11.01 15.23
CA GLN A 124 7.45 -10.50 14.34
C GLN A 124 6.88 -10.06 12.99
N PRO A 125 7.46 -9.05 12.37
CA PRO A 125 7.13 -8.70 10.99
C PRO A 125 7.39 -9.88 10.03
N PHE A 126 6.56 -10.01 8.99
CA PHE A 126 6.71 -10.99 7.92
C PHE A 126 7.59 -10.45 6.78
N ILE A 127 7.42 -9.18 6.41
CA ILE A 127 8.28 -8.48 5.44
C ILE A 127 8.82 -7.22 6.10
N THR A 128 10.14 -7.11 6.17
CA THR A 128 10.88 -5.95 6.66
C THR A 128 11.74 -5.36 5.57
N ALA A 129 12.08 -4.10 5.74
CA ALA A 129 13.02 -3.41 4.87
C ALA A 129 14.43 -3.99 5.04
N ASP A 130 15.10 -4.31 3.92
CA ASP A 130 16.45 -4.90 3.87
C ASP A 130 17.30 -4.40 2.69
N SER A 131 16.84 -3.36 2.00
CA SER A 131 17.50 -2.82 0.82
C SER A 131 17.44 -1.29 0.77
N ARG A 132 18.29 -0.68 -0.07
CA ARG A 132 18.26 0.77 -0.33
C ARG A 132 16.94 1.28 -0.91
N TYR A 133 16.16 0.41 -1.53
CA TYR A 133 14.87 0.75 -2.10
C TYR A 133 13.73 0.78 -1.07
N GLU A 134 14.03 0.33 0.16
CA GLU A 134 13.12 0.24 1.30
C GLU A 134 13.62 1.08 2.49
N GLU A 135 14.46 2.09 2.24
CA GLU A 135 15.10 2.93 3.27
C GLU A 135 14.11 3.44 4.32
N PHE A 136 12.87 3.72 3.90
CA PHE A 136 11.78 4.22 4.76
C PHE A 136 10.67 3.20 4.99
N GLY A 137 10.84 1.95 4.55
CA GLY A 137 9.95 0.83 4.86
C GLY A 137 9.24 0.20 3.68
N CYS A 138 8.37 -0.78 4.03
CA CYS A 138 7.52 -1.55 3.14
C CYS A 138 6.06 -1.24 3.43
N GLU A 139 5.26 -0.91 2.41
CA GLU A 139 3.91 -0.39 2.56
C GLU A 139 2.89 -1.09 1.65
N ASP A 140 1.62 -1.10 2.08
CA ASP A 140 0.44 -1.32 1.25
C ASP A 140 0.49 -2.59 0.38
N ALA A 141 0.74 -3.73 1.01
CA ALA A 141 0.83 -5.01 0.32
C ALA A 141 -0.51 -5.46 -0.26
N ARG A 142 -0.47 -6.04 -1.47
CA ARG A 142 -1.57 -6.81 -2.07
C ARG A 142 -1.12 -8.25 -2.22
N ILE A 143 -2.04 -9.19 -1.98
CA ILE A 143 -1.76 -10.63 -2.04
C ILE A 143 -2.63 -11.24 -3.12
N THR A 144 -2.00 -11.89 -4.10
CA THR A 144 -2.70 -12.56 -5.20
C THR A 144 -2.23 -14.00 -5.30
N LEU A 145 -3.15 -14.94 -5.20
CA LEU A 145 -2.86 -16.37 -5.45
C LEU A 145 -2.88 -16.64 -6.95
N ILE A 146 -1.77 -17.19 -7.48
CA ILE A 146 -1.64 -17.61 -8.88
C ILE A 146 -0.87 -18.95 -8.88
N ASP A 147 -1.45 -19.99 -9.44
CA ASP A 147 -0.81 -21.32 -9.59
C ASP A 147 -0.17 -21.82 -8.25
N ASP A 148 -0.95 -21.81 -7.17
CA ASP A 148 -0.55 -22.24 -5.81
C ASP A 148 0.60 -21.44 -5.17
N VAL A 149 0.95 -20.27 -5.70
CA VAL A 149 1.92 -19.34 -5.15
C VAL A 149 1.23 -18.01 -4.81
N TRP A 150 1.43 -17.50 -3.61
CA TRP A 150 0.99 -16.15 -3.23
C TRP A 150 2.03 -15.13 -3.64
N TYR A 151 1.66 -14.30 -4.61
CA TYR A 151 2.44 -13.15 -5.05
C TYR A 151 2.04 -11.94 -4.19
N ILE A 152 3.03 -11.36 -3.52
CA ILE A 152 2.87 -10.22 -2.63
C ILE A 152 3.60 -9.04 -3.25
N ASN A 153 2.87 -8.10 -3.84
CA ASN A 153 3.46 -6.84 -4.26
C ASN A 153 3.23 -5.76 -3.19
N TYR A 154 4.21 -4.92 -2.99
CA TYR A 154 4.16 -3.86 -1.98
C TYR A 154 4.93 -2.63 -2.42
N SER A 155 4.65 -1.48 -1.80
CA SER A 155 5.40 -0.26 -2.03
C SER A 155 6.71 -0.29 -1.24
N ALA A 156 7.84 -0.23 -1.94
CA ALA A 156 9.16 -0.05 -1.40
C ALA A 156 9.48 1.46 -1.37
N VAL A 157 9.63 2.03 -0.18
CA VAL A 157 9.73 3.49 0.01
C VAL A 157 11.15 3.88 0.37
N SER A 158 11.71 4.81 -0.38
CA SER A 158 13.09 5.28 -0.18
C SER A 158 13.27 6.73 -0.63
N SER A 159 14.47 7.27 -0.40
CA SER A 159 14.91 8.57 -0.94
C SER A 159 14.98 8.61 -2.47
N LEU A 160 14.87 7.46 -3.14
CA LEU A 160 14.79 7.35 -4.60
C LEU A 160 13.34 7.44 -5.14
N GLY A 161 12.36 7.59 -4.26
CA GLY A 161 10.94 7.57 -4.58
C GLY A 161 10.25 6.29 -4.13
N ILE A 162 9.01 6.08 -4.57
CA ILE A 162 8.20 4.92 -4.23
C ILE A 162 8.15 3.97 -5.42
N SER A 163 8.72 2.78 -5.22
CA SER A 163 8.75 1.69 -6.20
C SER A 163 7.77 0.60 -5.80
N THR A 164 7.39 -0.26 -6.74
CA THR A 164 6.70 -1.52 -6.40
C THR A 164 7.69 -2.66 -6.39
N ALA A 165 7.77 -3.36 -5.25
CA ALA A 165 8.53 -4.58 -5.08
C ALA A 165 7.62 -5.82 -5.09
N LEU A 166 8.20 -6.98 -5.35
CA LEU A 166 7.55 -8.27 -5.36
C LEU A 166 8.22 -9.22 -4.36
N ALA A 167 7.40 -9.97 -3.66
CA ALA A 167 7.78 -11.15 -2.89
C ALA A 167 6.82 -12.31 -3.18
N THR A 168 7.23 -13.53 -2.85
CA THR A 168 6.39 -14.73 -2.96
C THR A 168 6.44 -15.55 -1.69
N THR A 169 5.36 -16.26 -1.41
CA THR A 169 5.29 -17.28 -0.36
C THR A 169 4.39 -18.43 -0.80
N VAL A 170 4.57 -19.58 -0.20
CA VAL A 170 3.69 -20.76 -0.37
C VAL A 170 3.06 -21.21 0.96
N ASP A 171 3.48 -20.61 2.08
CA ASP A 171 3.14 -21.12 3.41
C ASP A 171 2.86 -20.04 4.47
N PHE A 172 3.06 -18.76 4.16
CA PHE A 172 3.01 -17.65 5.12
C PHE A 172 3.87 -17.87 6.37
N ILE A 173 4.96 -18.63 6.22
CA ILE A 173 6.02 -18.86 7.21
C ILE A 173 7.32 -18.26 6.69
N SER A 174 7.62 -18.50 5.42
CA SER A 174 8.79 -17.99 4.70
C SER A 174 8.37 -17.08 3.56
N VAL A 175 9.21 -16.10 3.25
CA VAL A 175 8.99 -15.16 2.15
C VAL A 175 10.26 -15.03 1.31
N ASP A 176 10.08 -15.04 -0.02
CA ASP A 176 11.17 -14.86 -0.99
C ASP A 176 10.99 -13.53 -1.72
N LYS A 177 11.83 -12.52 -1.39
CA LYS A 177 11.81 -11.19 -1.98
C LYS A 177 12.47 -11.23 -3.37
N LYS A 178 11.73 -10.84 -4.39
CA LYS A 178 12.16 -10.84 -5.80
C LYS A 178 12.78 -9.52 -6.26
N GLY A 179 12.67 -8.47 -5.43
CA GLY A 179 13.15 -7.12 -5.75
C GLY A 179 12.08 -6.25 -6.42
N LEU A 180 12.53 -5.16 -7.06
CA LEU A 180 11.64 -4.20 -7.71
C LEU A 180 11.11 -4.74 -9.04
N ILE A 181 9.80 -4.54 -9.27
CA ILE A 181 9.13 -4.84 -10.53
C ILE A 181 8.65 -3.58 -11.26
N PHE A 182 8.50 -2.46 -10.57
CA PHE A 182 8.28 -1.14 -11.17
C PHE A 182 9.17 -0.10 -10.50
N CYS A 183 9.81 0.73 -11.33
CA CYS A 183 10.62 1.86 -10.88
C CYS A 183 9.76 3.00 -10.28
N PRO A 184 10.36 3.97 -9.55
CA PRO A 184 9.66 5.13 -9.01
C PRO A 184 9.15 6.08 -10.12
N ASP A 185 8.07 6.85 -9.88
CA ASP A 185 7.09 6.60 -8.83
C ASP A 185 5.99 5.72 -9.39
N ASN A 186 5.81 4.57 -8.80
CA ASN A 186 4.77 3.63 -9.18
C ASN A 186 4.26 2.87 -7.96
N ARG A 187 2.94 2.77 -7.80
CA ARG A 187 2.29 2.10 -6.67
C ARG A 187 0.89 1.61 -7.03
N ASP A 188 0.16 1.08 -6.06
CA ASP A 188 -1.21 0.60 -6.20
C ASP A 188 -1.35 -0.44 -7.31
N VAL A 189 -0.37 -1.34 -7.39
CA VAL A 189 -0.35 -2.42 -8.37
C VAL A 189 -1.32 -3.52 -7.92
N CYS A 190 -2.20 -3.95 -8.83
CA CYS A 190 -3.17 -5.01 -8.60
C CYS A 190 -3.02 -6.08 -9.68
N PHE A 191 -2.67 -7.30 -9.28
CA PHE A 191 -2.51 -8.41 -10.22
C PHE A 191 -3.84 -9.06 -10.57
N PHE A 192 -3.92 -9.57 -11.79
CA PHE A 192 -4.94 -10.53 -12.17
C PHE A 192 -4.57 -11.91 -11.62
N PRO A 193 -5.54 -12.67 -11.07
CA PRO A 193 -5.24 -13.96 -10.42
C PRO A 193 -4.96 -15.09 -11.41
N GLU A 194 -5.02 -14.82 -12.70
CA GLU A 194 -4.67 -15.75 -13.77
C GLU A 194 -4.19 -15.01 -15.01
N LYS A 195 -3.59 -15.73 -15.95
CA LYS A 195 -3.18 -15.17 -17.25
C LYS A 195 -4.39 -14.82 -18.11
N VAL A 196 -4.32 -13.68 -18.78
CA VAL A 196 -5.29 -13.27 -19.82
C VAL A 196 -4.56 -13.16 -21.14
N GLY A 197 -5.03 -13.88 -22.16
CA GLY A 197 -4.37 -13.94 -23.46
C GLY A 197 -2.95 -14.53 -23.42
N GLY A 198 -2.68 -15.42 -22.45
CA GLY A 198 -1.38 -16.08 -22.27
C GLY A 198 -0.33 -15.29 -21.49
N SER A 199 -0.61 -14.07 -21.08
CA SER A 199 0.28 -13.21 -20.28
C SER A 199 -0.31 -12.90 -18.91
N PHE A 200 0.55 -12.72 -17.90
CA PHE A 200 0.14 -12.09 -16.64
C PHE A 200 -0.23 -10.63 -16.89
N ARG A 201 -1.20 -10.14 -16.14
CA ARG A 201 -1.69 -8.76 -16.25
C ARG A 201 -1.64 -8.07 -14.89
N ALA A 202 -1.42 -6.75 -14.93
CA ALA A 202 -1.50 -5.91 -13.74
C ALA A 202 -2.11 -4.55 -14.06
N LEU A 203 -2.91 -4.04 -13.15
CA LEU A 203 -3.17 -2.61 -13.05
C LEU A 203 -2.04 -1.97 -12.28
N THR A 204 -1.64 -0.77 -12.67
CA THR A 204 -0.56 -0.02 -12.05
C THR A 204 -0.89 1.46 -12.05
N ARG A 205 -0.29 2.23 -11.16
CA ARG A 205 -0.51 3.67 -11.05
C ARG A 205 0.82 4.42 -10.99
N PRO A 206 1.36 4.83 -12.12
CA PRO A 206 2.43 5.81 -12.18
C PRO A 206 2.00 7.12 -11.51
N ALA A 207 2.91 7.79 -10.83
CA ALA A 207 2.67 9.07 -10.18
C ALA A 207 3.60 10.15 -10.78
N PRO A 208 3.28 10.69 -11.97
CA PRO A 208 4.10 11.67 -12.64
C PRO A 208 4.14 12.98 -11.85
N CYS A 209 5.31 13.65 -11.84
CA CYS A 209 5.51 14.89 -11.08
C CYS A 209 5.44 16.17 -11.93
N HIS A 210 5.46 16.08 -13.26
CA HIS A 210 5.45 17.28 -14.13
C HIS A 210 4.27 17.31 -15.11
N PHE A 211 4.05 16.22 -15.85
CA PHE A 211 2.96 16.10 -16.82
C PHE A 211 2.07 14.92 -16.47
N GLY A 212 0.76 15.04 -16.73
CA GLY A 212 -0.21 13.99 -16.45
C GLY A 212 -0.64 13.97 -14.99
N HIS A 213 -1.32 12.89 -14.63
CA HIS A 213 -1.90 12.70 -13.31
C HIS A 213 -1.71 11.26 -12.84
N PRO A 214 -1.83 10.98 -11.53
CA PRO A 214 -1.86 9.61 -11.03
C PRO A 214 -3.14 8.91 -11.48
N GLU A 215 -3.04 8.06 -12.50
CA GLU A 215 -4.15 7.39 -13.16
C GLU A 215 -3.86 5.89 -13.35
N ILE A 216 -4.90 5.10 -13.60
CA ILE A 216 -4.77 3.64 -13.71
C ILE A 216 -4.31 3.26 -15.12
N TRP A 217 -3.24 2.49 -15.18
CA TRP A 217 -2.69 1.87 -16.38
C TRP A 217 -2.79 0.35 -16.27
N ILE A 218 -2.75 -0.34 -17.39
CA ILE A 218 -2.64 -1.79 -17.48
C ILE A 218 -1.33 -2.16 -18.18
N CYS A 219 -0.72 -3.25 -17.75
CA CYS A 219 0.49 -3.80 -18.35
C CYS A 219 0.48 -5.32 -18.32
N GLU A 220 1.44 -5.93 -18.99
CA GLU A 220 1.57 -7.38 -19.10
C GLU A 220 3.00 -7.85 -18.83
N SER A 221 3.11 -9.10 -18.40
CA SER A 221 4.37 -9.77 -18.09
C SER A 221 4.34 -11.23 -18.53
N PRO A 222 5.44 -11.77 -19.01
CA PRO A 222 5.58 -13.21 -19.28
C PRO A 222 5.82 -14.02 -17.99
N ASP A 223 6.36 -13.40 -16.90
CA ASP A 223 6.98 -14.10 -15.78
C ASP A 223 6.79 -13.43 -14.40
N MET A 224 5.93 -12.41 -14.30
CA MET A 224 5.68 -11.56 -13.10
C MET A 224 6.85 -10.65 -12.69
N LEU A 225 8.01 -10.73 -13.35
CA LEU A 225 9.19 -9.91 -13.05
C LEU A 225 9.41 -8.80 -14.09
N HIS A 226 9.20 -9.12 -15.37
CA HIS A 226 9.40 -8.20 -16.49
C HIS A 226 8.06 -7.68 -17.00
N TRP A 227 7.77 -6.42 -16.71
CA TRP A 227 6.51 -5.77 -17.08
C TRP A 227 6.68 -4.81 -18.24
N GLY A 228 5.79 -4.90 -19.21
CA GLY A 228 5.82 -4.10 -20.43
C GLY A 228 4.45 -3.86 -21.03
N ASN A 229 4.43 -3.38 -22.26
CA ASN A 229 3.20 -3.10 -23.02
C ASN A 229 2.19 -2.26 -22.21
N HIS A 230 2.71 -1.20 -21.55
CA HIS A 230 1.92 -0.30 -20.71
C HIS A 230 0.91 0.48 -21.53
N ARG A 231 -0.35 0.48 -21.11
CA ARG A 231 -1.45 1.21 -21.75
C ARG A 231 -2.30 1.91 -20.70
N HIS A 232 -2.71 3.13 -21.00
CA HIS A 232 -3.62 3.89 -20.16
C HIS A 232 -5.01 3.22 -20.16
N LEU A 233 -5.61 3.04 -18.97
CA LEU A 233 -6.90 2.38 -18.82
C LEU A 233 -7.98 3.34 -18.33
N LEU A 234 -7.72 4.08 -17.27
CA LEU A 234 -8.71 4.95 -16.65
C LEU A 234 -8.08 6.26 -16.20
N GLY A 235 -8.63 7.35 -16.73
CA GLY A 235 -8.32 8.72 -16.30
C GLY A 235 -9.24 9.21 -15.17
N ARG A 236 -8.94 10.42 -14.70
CA ARG A 236 -9.74 11.14 -13.72
C ARG A 236 -11.12 11.55 -14.28
N SER A 237 -12.09 11.72 -13.42
CA SER A 237 -13.47 12.09 -13.79
C SER A 237 -13.78 13.57 -13.55
N GLY A 238 -12.88 14.49 -13.91
CA GLY A 238 -13.19 15.93 -13.81
C GLY A 238 -13.55 16.39 -12.39
N ASP A 239 -14.78 16.82 -12.15
CA ASP A 239 -15.24 17.38 -10.85
C ASP A 239 -15.87 16.33 -9.92
N GLU A 240 -15.69 15.04 -10.19
CA GLU A 240 -16.27 13.96 -9.40
C GLU A 240 -15.38 13.55 -8.22
N TRP A 241 -15.83 12.54 -7.48
CA TRP A 241 -15.17 12.01 -6.28
C TRP A 241 -13.78 11.38 -6.51
N ASP A 242 -13.41 11.11 -7.76
CA ASP A 242 -12.09 10.63 -8.18
C ASP A 242 -11.35 11.64 -9.09
N ALA A 243 -11.67 12.93 -8.93
CA ALA A 243 -11.17 14.02 -9.79
C ALA A 243 -9.67 14.31 -9.64
N LEU A 244 -9.06 14.03 -8.49
CA LEU A 244 -7.63 14.32 -8.25
C LEU A 244 -6.72 13.19 -8.70
N LYS A 245 -7.07 11.95 -8.34
CA LYS A 245 -6.34 10.74 -8.71
C LYS A 245 -7.21 9.51 -8.58
N SER A 246 -6.83 8.45 -9.28
CA SER A 246 -7.39 7.10 -9.13
C SER A 246 -6.28 6.07 -9.06
N GLY A 247 -6.49 4.97 -8.35
CA GLY A 247 -5.51 3.88 -8.24
C GLY A 247 -6.15 2.57 -7.81
N GLY A 248 -5.50 1.46 -8.14
CA GLY A 248 -5.96 0.13 -7.77
C GLY A 248 -6.04 -0.05 -6.25
N GLY A 249 -7.02 -0.81 -5.80
CA GLY A 249 -7.19 -1.19 -4.41
C GLY A 249 -6.87 -2.66 -4.17
N ALA A 250 -7.84 -3.53 -4.44
CA ALA A 250 -7.70 -4.98 -4.28
C ALA A 250 -7.14 -5.66 -5.54
N PRO A 251 -6.53 -6.84 -5.46
CA PRO A 251 -6.32 -7.69 -6.63
C PRO A 251 -7.62 -7.96 -7.38
N LEU A 252 -7.52 -8.13 -8.71
CA LEU A 252 -8.70 -8.30 -9.58
C LEU A 252 -9.49 -9.55 -9.19
N ILE A 253 -10.81 -9.45 -9.19
CA ILE A 253 -11.73 -10.54 -8.89
C ILE A 253 -12.38 -10.99 -10.20
N LYS A 254 -12.19 -12.27 -10.57
CA LYS A 254 -12.87 -12.85 -11.73
C LYS A 254 -14.34 -13.09 -11.42
N THR A 255 -15.22 -12.55 -12.26
CA THR A 255 -16.66 -12.77 -12.16
C THR A 255 -17.17 -13.34 -13.48
N ALA A 256 -18.40 -13.85 -13.50
CA ALA A 256 -19.03 -14.31 -14.76
C ALA A 256 -19.26 -13.18 -15.79
N ARG A 257 -19.13 -11.92 -15.40
CA ARG A 257 -19.42 -10.75 -16.24
C ARG A 257 -18.18 -9.94 -16.61
N GLY A 258 -17.03 -10.20 -16.02
CA GLY A 258 -15.81 -9.44 -16.23
C GLY A 258 -14.88 -9.50 -15.02
N TRP A 259 -13.74 -8.82 -15.11
CA TRP A 259 -12.81 -8.59 -14.04
C TRP A 259 -13.29 -7.41 -13.19
N LEU A 260 -13.60 -7.69 -11.93
CA LEU A 260 -14.00 -6.65 -10.97
C LEU A 260 -12.77 -6.11 -10.25
N GLU A 261 -12.56 -4.81 -10.33
CA GLU A 261 -11.58 -4.06 -9.55
C GLU A 261 -12.28 -3.17 -8.53
N ILE A 262 -11.89 -3.25 -7.28
CA ILE A 262 -12.28 -2.27 -6.24
C ILE A 262 -11.16 -1.23 -6.16
N TYR A 263 -11.36 -0.10 -6.83
CA TYR A 263 -10.36 0.96 -6.90
C TYR A 263 -10.65 2.09 -5.91
N HIS A 264 -9.65 2.92 -5.63
CA HIS A 264 -9.85 4.16 -4.88
C HIS A 264 -9.80 5.38 -5.80
N GLY A 265 -10.62 6.35 -5.48
CA GLY A 265 -10.58 7.70 -6.04
C GLY A 265 -10.36 8.74 -4.95
N VAL A 266 -9.81 9.88 -5.33
CA VAL A 266 -9.55 11.02 -4.42
C VAL A 266 -10.08 12.29 -5.04
N ASP A 267 -10.89 13.02 -4.29
CA ASP A 267 -11.41 14.32 -4.71
C ASP A 267 -10.48 15.50 -4.35
N ALA A 268 -10.84 16.68 -4.77
CA ALA A 268 -10.06 17.91 -4.54
C ALA A 268 -9.89 18.25 -3.04
N SER A 269 -10.73 17.71 -2.15
CA SER A 269 -10.61 17.86 -0.70
C SER A 269 -9.69 16.84 -0.03
N GLN A 270 -9.01 16.01 -0.81
CA GLN A 270 -8.18 14.87 -0.35
C GLN A 270 -8.98 13.76 0.33
N ARG A 271 -10.29 13.68 0.06
CA ARG A 271 -11.14 12.60 0.57
C ARG A 271 -10.95 11.35 -0.31
N TYR A 272 -10.59 10.24 0.32
CA TYR A 272 -10.43 8.94 -0.34
C TYR A 272 -11.72 8.12 -0.24
N CYS A 273 -12.20 7.67 -1.38
CA CYS A 273 -13.39 6.83 -1.50
C CYS A 273 -13.08 5.57 -2.30
N LEU A 274 -13.90 4.52 -2.15
CA LEU A 274 -13.81 3.31 -2.96
C LEU A 274 -14.90 3.30 -4.03
N GLY A 275 -14.55 2.87 -5.22
CA GLY A 275 -15.44 2.58 -6.33
C GLY A 275 -15.16 1.22 -6.93
N ALA A 276 -15.86 0.89 -8.02
CA ALA A 276 -15.64 -0.35 -8.77
C ALA A 276 -15.52 -0.10 -10.26
N LEU A 277 -14.66 -0.89 -10.89
CA LEU A 277 -14.54 -1.04 -12.33
C LEU A 277 -14.89 -2.48 -12.71
N LEU A 278 -15.51 -2.67 -13.85
CA LEU A 278 -15.70 -3.97 -14.48
C LEU A 278 -15.04 -3.94 -15.84
N LEU A 279 -14.03 -4.79 -16.04
CA LEU A 279 -13.27 -4.90 -17.27
C LEU A 279 -13.67 -6.19 -18.02
N ASP A 280 -13.54 -6.20 -19.33
CA ASP A 280 -13.85 -7.37 -20.15
C ASP A 280 -12.90 -8.54 -19.83
N LEU A 281 -13.41 -9.78 -19.89
CA LEU A 281 -12.64 -10.98 -19.55
C LEU A 281 -11.50 -11.29 -20.53
N GLU A 282 -11.74 -11.06 -21.81
CA GLU A 282 -10.78 -11.39 -22.87
C GLU A 282 -9.89 -10.19 -23.22
N ASP A 283 -10.44 -8.98 -23.19
CA ASP A 283 -9.72 -7.72 -23.41
C ASP A 283 -9.91 -6.75 -22.24
N PRO A 284 -9.11 -6.85 -21.16
CA PRO A 284 -9.23 -5.99 -19.98
C PRO A 284 -8.95 -4.50 -20.22
N LEU A 285 -8.58 -4.08 -21.41
CA LEU A 285 -8.60 -2.67 -21.82
C LEU A 285 -10.01 -2.14 -22.06
N THR A 286 -10.97 -3.03 -22.28
CA THR A 286 -12.35 -2.67 -22.47
C THR A 286 -13.04 -2.50 -21.11
N LEU A 287 -13.35 -1.25 -20.77
CA LEU A 287 -14.14 -0.92 -19.59
C LEU A 287 -15.63 -1.18 -19.86
N ILE A 288 -16.20 -2.20 -19.21
CA ILE A 288 -17.62 -2.54 -19.31
C ILE A 288 -18.47 -1.58 -18.47
N ALA A 289 -18.03 -1.30 -17.25
CA ALA A 289 -18.75 -0.42 -16.33
C ALA A 289 -17.80 0.21 -15.28
N LYS A 290 -18.20 1.41 -14.82
CA LYS A 290 -17.57 2.13 -13.71
C LYS A 290 -18.68 2.62 -12.78
N SER A 291 -18.46 2.56 -11.47
CA SER A 291 -19.39 3.17 -10.50
C SER A 291 -19.40 4.70 -10.67
N SER A 292 -20.59 5.29 -10.82
CA SER A 292 -20.77 6.74 -10.95
C SER A 292 -20.67 7.47 -9.62
N VAL A 293 -20.89 6.74 -8.50
CA VAL A 293 -20.77 7.25 -7.13
C VAL A 293 -19.92 6.29 -6.31
N PRO A 294 -19.33 6.75 -5.20
CA PRO A 294 -18.56 5.87 -4.32
C PRO A 294 -19.40 4.68 -3.82
N LEU A 295 -18.79 3.50 -3.78
CA LEU A 295 -19.33 2.35 -3.08
C LEU A 295 -19.17 2.47 -1.57
N LEU A 296 -18.08 3.13 -1.16
CA LEU A 296 -17.76 3.40 0.24
C LEU A 296 -17.04 4.75 0.34
N GLU A 297 -17.50 5.58 1.28
CA GLU A 297 -16.89 6.87 1.60
C GLU A 297 -16.67 7.01 3.12
N PRO A 298 -15.74 7.85 3.57
CA PRO A 298 -15.47 8.03 4.99
C PRO A 298 -16.70 8.55 5.75
N SER A 299 -17.14 7.81 6.77
CA SER A 299 -18.30 8.20 7.58
C SER A 299 -18.10 7.92 9.06
N ALA A 300 -17.39 6.86 9.44
CA ALA A 300 -17.10 6.53 10.82
C ALA A 300 -16.02 7.47 11.41
N PRO A 301 -15.98 7.71 12.73
CA PRO A 301 -14.97 8.56 13.35
C PRO A 301 -13.53 8.14 13.01
N TYR A 302 -13.22 6.86 13.08
CA TYR A 302 -11.89 6.30 12.76
C TYR A 302 -11.48 6.42 11.28
N GLU A 303 -12.39 6.79 10.38
CA GLU A 303 -12.12 7.07 8.96
C GLU A 303 -11.95 8.57 8.69
N ARG A 304 -12.56 9.40 9.55
CA ARG A 304 -12.54 10.87 9.42
C ARG A 304 -11.38 11.50 10.16
N GLU A 305 -10.96 10.88 11.26
CA GLU A 305 -9.95 11.38 12.18
C GLU A 305 -8.77 10.41 12.24
N GLY A 306 -7.56 10.91 12.57
CA GLY A 306 -6.37 10.08 12.74
C GLY A 306 -5.13 10.70 12.08
N PHE A 307 -4.12 9.88 11.86
CA PHE A 307 -2.84 10.26 11.24
C PHE A 307 -3.01 10.81 9.82
N PHE A 308 -4.00 10.30 9.09
CA PHE A 308 -4.50 10.85 7.83
C PHE A 308 -6.01 10.68 7.80
N GLY A 309 -6.76 11.78 7.87
CA GLY A 309 -8.22 11.74 7.98
C GLY A 309 -8.94 11.71 6.62
N ASN A 310 -10.25 11.42 6.68
CA ASN A 310 -11.13 11.33 5.51
C ASN A 310 -10.73 10.25 4.50
N VAL A 311 -10.39 9.05 5.00
CA VAL A 311 -9.92 7.93 4.18
C VAL A 311 -10.71 6.66 4.40
N VAL A 312 -11.19 6.07 3.31
CA VAL A 312 -11.41 4.63 3.19
C VAL A 312 -10.54 4.10 2.06
N PHE A 313 -9.80 3.04 2.34
CA PHE A 313 -8.81 2.47 1.41
C PHE A 313 -8.79 0.95 1.58
N THR A 314 -8.46 0.22 0.51
CA THR A 314 -8.33 -1.24 0.57
C THR A 314 -7.09 -1.68 -0.20
N CYS A 315 -6.47 -2.76 0.28
CA CYS A 315 -5.42 -3.50 -0.42
C CYS A 315 -5.84 -4.95 -0.68
N GLY A 316 -7.08 -5.31 -0.40
CA GLY A 316 -7.57 -6.65 -0.66
C GLY A 316 -9.07 -6.80 -0.46
N ALA A 317 -9.61 -7.86 -1.04
CA ALA A 317 -10.98 -8.31 -0.91
C ALA A 317 -11.03 -9.83 -0.96
N LEU A 318 -11.95 -10.42 -0.21
CA LEU A 318 -12.31 -11.86 -0.28
C LEU A 318 -13.71 -12.02 -0.86
N VAL A 319 -13.94 -13.12 -1.56
CA VAL A 319 -15.23 -13.48 -2.19
C VAL A 319 -15.77 -14.76 -1.57
#